data_34c386ee119152cb65f3a14042e364ba
#
_entry.id   34c386ee119152cb65f3a14042e364ba
#
_cell.length_a   1.000
_cell.length_b   1.000
_cell.length_c   1.000
_cell.angle_alpha   90.00
_cell.angle_beta   90.00
_cell.angle_gamma   90.00
#
_symmetry.space_group_name_H-M   'P 1'
#
loop_
_entity.id
_entity.type
_entity.pdbx_description
1 polymer ?
#
loop_
_entity_poly.entity_id
_entity_poly.type
_entity_poly.pdbx_seq_one_letter_code
_entity_poly.pdbx_strand_id
1 'polypeptide(L)'
;FLYFCTMNEVKTIVANIKKGIIAPIYFLMGEEPYFIDIVSDYIEDHVLQEDQKGFDQIVLYGQDVSVPAIIDYARRFPMMSDHQVIIVKEAQNLKSTIDQLVPYVENPTPTTVLVFCYKYEKLDARKKLLKTLQKNKDCVLLESKKLYENQIATWLPDVLKKKHLSIQPKAIQMLVDFLGTDLSRIQNEVNKLVLIVPENTEVTPDIIEKNIGISKEFNNYELKNAIAVHDMYKITRILKYFADNPKDNPLVMTLTVLYGYFQQLLGFHGLTDQSEKNVMATLKVPIFGIKDLRSGAQHYPMKRVSAIIAALREIDLKSKGLGATNNLTEADLRKELIIMLSTQ
;
A
#
# COMPACT_ATOMS: atom_id res chain seq x y z
N PHE A 1 -5.89 -3.85 -14.41
CA PHE A 1 -5.23 -5.03 -15.03
C PHE A 1 -4.02 -5.50 -14.21
N LEU A 2 -3.12 -4.61 -13.76
CA LEU A 2 -1.89 -4.96 -13.01
C LEU A 2 -2.13 -5.50 -11.59
N TYR A 3 -3.19 -5.07 -10.91
CA TYR A 3 -3.59 -5.54 -9.58
C TYR A 3 -4.00 -7.02 -9.59
N PHE A 4 -4.82 -7.41 -10.57
CA PHE A 4 -5.21 -8.82 -10.73
C PHE A 4 -4.01 -9.72 -11.05
N CYS A 5 -2.95 -9.18 -11.64
CA CYS A 5 -1.72 -9.92 -11.92
C CYS A 5 -1.00 -10.29 -10.62
N THR A 6 -0.58 -9.31 -9.80
CA THR A 6 0.18 -9.58 -8.55
C THR A 6 -0.61 -10.44 -7.57
N MET A 7 -1.90 -10.15 -7.35
CA MET A 7 -2.71 -10.95 -6.43
C MET A 7 -2.94 -12.38 -6.94
N ASN A 8 -3.13 -12.57 -8.24
CA ASN A 8 -3.28 -13.89 -8.83
C ASN A 8 -1.97 -14.67 -8.80
N GLU A 9 -0.84 -13.99 -9.02
CA GLU A 9 0.51 -14.59 -8.87
C GLU A 9 0.73 -15.08 -7.44
N VAL A 10 0.45 -14.25 -6.43
CA VAL A 10 0.54 -14.64 -5.00
C VAL A 10 -0.37 -15.83 -4.70
N LYS A 11 -1.63 -15.80 -5.14
CA LYS A 11 -2.57 -16.93 -4.97
C LYS A 11 -2.06 -18.19 -5.63
N THR A 12 -1.47 -18.08 -6.82
CA THR A 12 -0.92 -19.22 -7.57
C THR A 12 0.30 -19.79 -6.85
N ILE A 13 1.23 -18.94 -6.37
CA ILE A 13 2.40 -19.37 -5.60
C ILE A 13 1.96 -20.14 -4.35
N VAL A 14 1.06 -19.56 -3.55
CA VAL A 14 0.53 -20.19 -2.33
C VAL A 14 -0.19 -21.51 -2.65
N ALA A 15 -0.99 -21.55 -3.73
CA ALA A 15 -1.69 -22.76 -4.15
C ALA A 15 -0.73 -23.87 -4.60
N ASN A 16 0.38 -23.52 -5.26
CA ASN A 16 1.41 -24.49 -5.66
C ASN A 16 2.11 -25.08 -4.43
N ILE A 17 2.50 -24.24 -3.48
CA ILE A 17 3.14 -24.69 -2.23
C ILE A 17 2.19 -25.63 -1.46
N LYS A 18 0.88 -25.31 -1.39
CA LYS A 18 -0.14 -26.21 -0.79
C LYS A 18 -0.22 -27.58 -1.44
N LYS A 19 0.09 -27.68 -2.72
CA LYS A 19 0.10 -28.94 -3.48
C LYS A 19 1.44 -29.67 -3.41
N GLY A 20 2.41 -29.17 -2.61
CA GLY A 20 3.77 -29.72 -2.54
C GLY A 20 4.66 -29.36 -3.75
N ILE A 21 4.22 -28.42 -4.60
CA ILE A 21 5.02 -27.91 -5.72
C ILE A 21 5.83 -26.73 -5.20
N ILE A 22 7.06 -27.03 -4.77
CA ILE A 22 7.96 -26.08 -4.12
C ILE A 22 9.14 -25.81 -5.05
N ALA A 23 9.41 -24.53 -5.32
CA ALA A 23 10.56 -24.12 -6.13
C ALA A 23 11.82 -23.96 -5.24
N PRO A 24 13.02 -24.25 -5.76
CA PRO A 24 14.26 -24.03 -5.03
C PRO A 24 14.56 -22.56 -4.72
N ILE A 25 14.05 -21.63 -5.53
CA ILE A 25 14.30 -20.20 -5.33
C ILE A 25 13.00 -19.41 -5.47
N TYR A 26 12.73 -18.56 -4.47
CA TYR A 26 11.70 -17.52 -4.50
C TYR A 26 12.38 -16.15 -4.38
N PHE A 27 12.36 -15.37 -5.45
CA PHE A 27 12.85 -13.99 -5.42
C PHE A 27 11.65 -13.04 -5.44
N LEU A 28 11.31 -12.52 -4.26
CA LEU A 28 10.15 -11.68 -4.03
C LEU A 28 10.61 -10.23 -3.94
N MET A 29 10.28 -9.40 -4.92
CA MET A 29 10.73 -8.01 -4.98
C MET A 29 9.59 -7.05 -5.28
N GLY A 30 9.75 -5.79 -4.90
CA GLY A 30 8.82 -4.73 -5.32
C GLY A 30 8.53 -3.68 -4.26
N GLU A 31 7.73 -2.70 -4.69
CA GLU A 31 7.40 -1.52 -3.89
C GLU A 31 6.36 -1.80 -2.79
N GLU A 32 5.56 -2.87 -2.92
CA GLU A 32 4.53 -3.25 -1.95
C GLU A 32 4.99 -4.46 -1.12
N PRO A 33 5.45 -4.25 0.13
CA PRO A 33 5.96 -5.33 0.98
C PRO A 33 4.90 -6.33 1.39
N TYR A 34 3.64 -5.94 1.49
CA TYR A 34 2.53 -6.79 1.95
C TYR A 34 2.44 -8.13 1.19
N PHE A 35 2.56 -8.11 -0.14
CA PHE A 35 2.48 -9.33 -0.95
C PHE A 35 3.74 -10.19 -0.84
N ILE A 36 4.90 -9.57 -0.59
CA ILE A 36 6.15 -10.27 -0.32
C ILE A 36 6.03 -11.03 1.00
N ASP A 37 5.50 -10.36 2.05
CA ASP A 37 5.32 -10.95 3.36
C ASP A 37 4.32 -12.12 3.33
N ILE A 38 3.19 -12.00 2.61
CA ILE A 38 2.24 -13.11 2.46
C ILE A 38 2.91 -14.38 1.94
N VAL A 39 3.79 -14.26 0.94
CA VAL A 39 4.45 -15.45 0.36
C VAL A 39 5.55 -15.96 1.28
N SER A 40 6.39 -15.07 1.82
CA SER A 40 7.49 -15.46 2.71
C SER A 40 6.99 -16.10 4.00
N ASP A 41 5.99 -15.50 4.65
CA ASP A 41 5.40 -16.03 5.89
C ASP A 41 4.69 -17.35 5.61
N TYR A 42 4.02 -17.49 4.46
CA TYR A 42 3.41 -18.75 4.08
C TYR A 42 4.46 -19.88 3.91
N ILE A 43 5.63 -19.58 3.32
CA ILE A 43 6.74 -20.54 3.20
C ILE A 43 7.30 -20.85 4.57
N GLU A 44 7.54 -19.82 5.41
CA GLU A 44 8.05 -19.93 6.77
C GLU A 44 7.19 -20.85 7.64
N ASP A 45 5.86 -20.77 7.48
CA ASP A 45 4.92 -21.50 8.32
C ASP A 45 4.58 -22.90 7.82
N HIS A 46 4.64 -23.18 6.51
CA HIS A 46 3.97 -24.35 5.93
C HIS A 46 4.88 -25.28 5.12
N VAL A 47 6.12 -24.93 4.82
CA VAL A 47 7.03 -25.81 4.06
C VAL A 47 7.59 -26.92 4.95
N LEU A 48 7.93 -26.58 6.20
CA LEU A 48 8.43 -27.53 7.20
C LEU A 48 7.40 -27.74 8.30
N GLN A 49 7.45 -28.93 8.92
CA GLN A 49 6.70 -29.20 10.14
C GLN A 49 7.36 -28.47 11.33
N GLU A 50 6.60 -28.20 12.38
CA GLU A 50 7.05 -27.36 13.50
C GLU A 50 8.31 -27.92 14.21
N ASP A 51 8.39 -29.24 14.32
CA ASP A 51 9.54 -29.96 14.92
C ASP A 51 10.80 -29.95 14.03
N GLN A 52 10.66 -29.74 12.73
CA GLN A 52 11.77 -29.65 11.75
C GLN A 52 12.35 -28.24 11.65
N LYS A 53 11.56 -27.19 11.92
CA LYS A 53 11.98 -25.80 11.77
C LYS A 53 13.25 -25.45 12.54
N GLY A 54 13.41 -26.01 13.74
CA GLY A 54 14.61 -25.76 14.57
C GLY A 54 15.92 -26.23 13.96
N PHE A 55 15.88 -27.18 13.02
CA PHE A 55 17.06 -27.79 12.38
C PHE A 55 17.24 -27.32 10.93
N ASP A 56 16.14 -27.22 10.17
CA ASP A 56 16.18 -27.05 8.73
C ASP A 56 15.61 -25.69 8.25
N GLN A 57 15.29 -24.76 9.18
CA GLN A 57 14.87 -23.41 8.85
C GLN A 57 15.84 -22.36 9.39
N ILE A 58 16.24 -21.42 8.52
CA ILE A 58 17.13 -20.31 8.87
C ILE A 58 16.50 -19.01 8.36
N VAL A 59 16.36 -18.04 9.27
CA VAL A 59 15.96 -16.67 8.89
C VAL A 59 17.17 -15.76 9.04
N LEU A 60 17.55 -15.09 7.95
CA LEU A 60 18.69 -14.19 7.86
C LEU A 60 18.20 -12.77 7.53
N TYR A 61 18.95 -11.75 7.96
CA TYR A 61 18.69 -10.37 7.58
C TYR A 61 19.79 -9.85 6.65
N GLY A 62 19.43 -9.20 5.56
CA GLY A 62 20.36 -8.76 4.53
C GLY A 62 21.45 -7.79 5.02
N GLN A 63 21.25 -7.11 6.15
CA GLN A 63 22.27 -6.26 6.77
C GLN A 63 23.33 -7.04 7.55
N ASP A 64 23.01 -8.26 8.00
CA ASP A 64 23.84 -9.06 8.91
C ASP A 64 24.57 -10.19 8.20
N VAL A 65 24.34 -10.37 6.89
CA VAL A 65 24.85 -11.51 6.13
C VAL A 65 25.40 -11.07 4.77
N SER A 66 26.35 -11.83 4.23
CA SER A 66 26.87 -11.65 2.87
C SER A 66 26.28 -12.67 1.89
N VAL A 67 26.25 -12.35 0.59
CA VAL A 67 25.76 -13.29 -0.44
C VAL A 67 26.55 -14.60 -0.47
N PRO A 68 27.91 -14.62 -0.36
CA PRO A 68 28.65 -15.88 -0.24
C PRO A 68 28.20 -16.74 0.96
N ALA A 69 27.99 -16.13 2.14
CA ALA A 69 27.52 -16.87 3.31
C ALA A 69 26.13 -17.48 3.11
N ILE A 70 25.21 -16.74 2.45
CA ILE A 70 23.89 -17.27 2.08
C ILE A 70 24.02 -18.48 1.17
N ILE A 71 24.92 -18.43 0.16
CA ILE A 71 25.17 -19.53 -0.76
C ILE A 71 25.74 -20.75 -0.02
N ASP A 72 26.65 -20.53 0.95
CA ASP A 72 27.21 -21.59 1.76
C ASP A 72 26.15 -22.30 2.62
N TYR A 73 25.22 -21.55 3.20
CA TYR A 73 24.04 -22.13 3.86
C TYR A 73 23.16 -22.89 2.85
N ALA A 74 22.89 -22.32 1.68
CA ALA A 74 21.99 -22.89 0.70
C ALA A 74 22.53 -24.18 0.02
N ARG A 75 23.82 -24.46 0.14
CA ARG A 75 24.44 -25.68 -0.37
C ARG A 75 24.48 -26.83 0.63
N ARG A 76 24.05 -26.59 1.86
CA ARG A 76 23.95 -27.64 2.88
C ARG A 76 22.77 -28.56 2.59
N PHE A 77 22.83 -29.77 3.12
CA PHE A 77 21.70 -30.69 3.08
C PHE A 77 20.80 -30.48 4.31
N PRO A 78 19.51 -30.71 4.19
CA PRO A 78 18.60 -30.74 5.34
C PRO A 78 18.97 -31.86 6.28
N MET A 79 18.70 -31.68 7.57
CA MET A 79 19.06 -32.65 8.62
C MET A 79 17.92 -33.61 8.98
N MET A 80 16.67 -33.11 8.97
CA MET A 80 15.50 -33.85 9.45
C MET A 80 14.36 -33.91 8.46
N SER A 81 14.39 -33.09 7.39
CA SER A 81 13.31 -32.98 6.42
C SER A 81 13.78 -33.14 4.98
N ASP A 82 12.85 -33.17 4.02
CA ASP A 82 13.19 -33.26 2.59
C ASP A 82 13.75 -31.92 2.04
N HIS A 83 13.52 -30.82 2.75
CA HIS A 83 13.97 -29.49 2.37
C HIS A 83 14.54 -28.72 3.55
N GLN A 84 15.56 -27.90 3.29
CA GLN A 84 15.91 -26.79 4.18
C GLN A 84 15.28 -25.50 3.64
N VAL A 85 14.85 -24.62 4.55
CA VAL A 85 14.24 -23.32 4.21
C VAL A 85 15.17 -22.21 4.69
N ILE A 86 15.57 -21.33 3.79
CA ILE A 86 16.39 -20.16 4.09
C ILE A 86 15.66 -18.91 3.64
N ILE A 87 15.30 -18.05 4.59
CA ILE A 87 14.59 -16.80 4.31
C ILE A 87 15.51 -15.62 4.57
N VAL A 88 15.79 -14.83 3.53
CA VAL A 88 16.60 -13.61 3.62
C VAL A 88 15.65 -12.41 3.66
N LYS A 89 15.35 -11.91 4.87
CA LYS A 89 14.56 -10.70 5.10
C LYS A 89 15.42 -9.46 4.82
N GLU A 90 14.80 -8.36 4.36
CA GLU A 90 15.47 -7.09 4.01
C GLU A 90 16.63 -7.27 3.01
N ALA A 91 16.42 -8.12 1.99
CA ALA A 91 17.44 -8.49 1.00
C ALA A 91 17.92 -7.30 0.13
N GLN A 92 17.20 -6.16 0.10
CA GLN A 92 17.63 -4.93 -0.57
C GLN A 92 18.95 -4.38 0.01
N ASN A 93 19.30 -4.71 1.25
CA ASN A 93 20.58 -4.33 1.85
C ASN A 93 21.78 -4.99 1.16
N LEU A 94 21.55 -6.08 0.41
CA LEU A 94 22.57 -6.79 -0.39
C LEU A 94 22.70 -6.24 -1.82
N LYS A 95 22.02 -5.14 -2.17
CA LYS A 95 21.91 -4.58 -3.53
C LYS A 95 23.25 -4.45 -4.27
N SER A 96 24.32 -4.06 -3.58
CA SER A 96 25.64 -3.90 -4.18
C SER A 96 26.32 -5.20 -4.58
N THR A 97 26.05 -6.29 -3.86
CA THR A 97 26.71 -7.60 -4.01
C THR A 97 25.77 -8.68 -4.55
N ILE A 98 24.48 -8.35 -4.77
CA ILE A 98 23.42 -9.34 -5.10
C ILE A 98 23.70 -10.13 -6.38
N ASP A 99 24.48 -9.58 -7.34
CA ASP A 99 24.87 -10.29 -8.56
C ASP A 99 25.79 -11.50 -8.30
N GLN A 100 26.40 -11.59 -7.11
CA GLN A 100 27.18 -12.77 -6.70
C GLN A 100 26.29 -14.01 -6.52
N LEU A 101 24.96 -13.84 -6.48
CA LEU A 101 24.01 -14.93 -6.42
C LEU A 101 23.84 -15.67 -7.77
N VAL A 102 24.27 -15.07 -8.88
CA VAL A 102 24.08 -15.62 -10.24
C VAL A 102 24.53 -17.08 -10.38
N PRO A 103 25.74 -17.50 -9.93
CA PRO A 103 26.19 -18.89 -10.07
C PRO A 103 25.30 -19.90 -9.31
N TYR A 104 24.71 -19.49 -8.19
CA TYR A 104 23.79 -20.34 -7.43
C TYR A 104 22.43 -20.43 -8.15
N VAL A 105 21.91 -19.31 -8.68
CA VAL A 105 20.66 -19.30 -9.44
C VAL A 105 20.74 -20.14 -10.71
N GLU A 106 21.92 -20.20 -11.35
CA GLU A 106 22.14 -21.04 -12.55
C GLU A 106 22.10 -22.55 -12.21
N ASN A 107 22.47 -22.94 -10.98
CA ASN A 107 22.44 -24.34 -10.53
C ASN A 107 22.06 -24.40 -9.04
N PRO A 108 20.79 -24.25 -8.71
CA PRO A 108 20.30 -24.25 -7.32
C PRO A 108 20.31 -25.66 -6.72
N THR A 109 20.47 -25.76 -5.40
CA THR A 109 20.35 -27.01 -4.66
C THR A 109 18.87 -27.42 -4.60
N PRO A 110 18.47 -28.59 -5.13
CA PRO A 110 17.05 -28.97 -5.21
C PRO A 110 16.38 -29.16 -3.84
N THR A 111 17.14 -29.50 -2.82
CA THR A 111 16.67 -29.70 -1.43
C THR A 111 16.63 -28.41 -0.62
N THR A 112 16.94 -27.26 -1.23
CA THR A 112 16.92 -25.96 -0.55
C THR A 112 15.80 -25.11 -1.10
N VAL A 113 15.03 -24.48 -0.21
CA VAL A 113 14.06 -23.44 -0.51
C VAL A 113 14.63 -22.10 -0.07
N LEU A 114 15.21 -21.36 -1.02
CA LEU A 114 15.86 -20.08 -0.76
C LEU A 114 14.93 -18.93 -1.13
N VAL A 115 14.55 -18.12 -0.13
CA VAL A 115 13.59 -17.00 -0.28
C VAL A 115 14.30 -15.69 -0.06
N PHE A 116 14.23 -14.78 -1.05
CA PHE A 116 14.70 -13.40 -0.94
C PHE A 116 13.51 -12.45 -0.83
N CYS A 117 13.39 -11.73 0.29
CA CYS A 117 12.43 -10.66 0.50
C CYS A 117 13.09 -9.32 0.19
N TYR A 118 13.06 -8.90 -1.08
CA TYR A 118 13.68 -7.67 -1.59
C TYR A 118 12.62 -6.56 -1.64
N LYS A 119 12.44 -5.86 -0.52
CA LYS A 119 11.34 -4.92 -0.29
C LYS A 119 11.63 -3.50 -0.77
N TYR A 120 10.55 -2.73 -1.01
CA TYR A 120 10.51 -1.30 -1.34
C TYR A 120 11.10 -0.90 -2.68
N GLU A 121 11.84 -1.76 -3.33
CA GLU A 121 12.43 -1.51 -4.64
C GLU A 121 12.48 -2.80 -5.47
N LYS A 122 12.90 -2.68 -6.71
CA LYS A 122 13.12 -3.82 -7.60
C LYS A 122 14.54 -3.84 -8.15
N LEU A 123 14.98 -5.00 -8.60
CA LEU A 123 16.25 -5.12 -9.28
C LEU A 123 16.26 -4.30 -10.56
N ASP A 124 17.38 -3.61 -10.83
CA ASP A 124 17.59 -2.92 -12.10
C ASP A 124 17.52 -3.94 -13.26
N ALA A 125 16.77 -3.60 -14.33
CA ALA A 125 16.60 -4.45 -15.50
C ALA A 125 17.92 -4.83 -16.21
N ARG A 126 18.99 -4.06 -15.97
CA ARG A 126 20.33 -4.31 -16.51
C ARG A 126 21.10 -5.36 -15.73
N LYS A 127 20.72 -5.65 -14.48
CA LYS A 127 21.39 -6.64 -13.61
C LYS A 127 21.37 -8.03 -14.23
N LYS A 128 22.55 -8.71 -14.16
CA LYS A 128 22.68 -10.10 -14.65
C LYS A 128 21.77 -11.03 -13.86
N LEU A 129 21.65 -10.83 -12.55
CA LEU A 129 20.81 -11.62 -11.69
C LEU A 129 19.35 -11.65 -12.16
N LEU A 130 18.75 -10.50 -12.47
CA LEU A 130 17.35 -10.46 -12.91
C LEU A 130 17.13 -11.26 -14.20
N LYS A 131 18.05 -11.15 -15.15
CA LYS A 131 18.00 -11.90 -16.42
C LYS A 131 18.13 -13.41 -16.19
N THR A 132 18.95 -13.82 -15.21
CA THR A 132 19.15 -15.22 -14.87
C THR A 132 17.90 -15.78 -14.17
N LEU A 133 17.33 -15.05 -13.19
CA LEU A 133 16.09 -15.43 -12.51
C LEU A 133 14.92 -15.60 -13.51
N GLN A 134 14.78 -14.70 -14.48
CA GLN A 134 13.73 -14.77 -15.51
C GLN A 134 13.87 -15.97 -16.46
N LYS A 135 15.09 -16.47 -16.69
CA LYS A 135 15.36 -17.59 -17.60
C LYS A 135 15.27 -18.94 -16.90
N ASN A 136 15.53 -18.99 -15.60
CA ASN A 136 15.53 -20.24 -14.85
C ASN A 136 14.10 -20.62 -14.44
N LYS A 137 13.65 -21.81 -14.89
CA LYS A 137 12.31 -22.35 -14.62
C LYS A 137 12.14 -22.81 -13.17
N ASP A 138 13.23 -23.04 -12.47
CA ASP A 138 13.26 -23.45 -11.06
C ASP A 138 13.17 -22.24 -10.11
N CYS A 139 13.04 -21.03 -10.64
CA CYS A 139 12.90 -19.80 -9.88
C CYS A 139 11.49 -19.23 -9.99
N VAL A 140 10.92 -18.88 -8.85
CA VAL A 140 9.71 -18.08 -8.75
C VAL A 140 10.11 -16.62 -8.55
N LEU A 141 9.78 -15.77 -9.51
CA LEU A 141 10.01 -14.33 -9.46
C LEU A 141 8.68 -13.62 -9.28
N LEU A 142 8.50 -12.91 -8.15
CA LEU A 142 7.34 -12.05 -7.89
C LEU A 142 7.76 -10.58 -7.94
N GLU A 143 7.10 -9.77 -8.76
CA GLU A 143 7.23 -8.32 -8.74
C GLU A 143 5.98 -7.68 -8.10
N SER A 144 6.08 -7.31 -6.83
CA SER A 144 5.00 -6.70 -6.06
C SER A 144 4.91 -5.20 -6.31
N LYS A 145 3.77 -4.73 -6.80
CA LYS A 145 3.51 -3.32 -7.16
C LYS A 145 2.55 -2.68 -6.18
N LYS A 146 2.77 -1.41 -5.85
CA LYS A 146 1.83 -0.63 -5.05
C LYS A 146 0.45 -0.59 -5.68
N LEU A 147 -0.56 -0.63 -4.84
CA LEU A 147 -1.95 -0.45 -5.25
C LEU A 147 -2.33 1.03 -5.24
N TYR A 148 -3.17 1.42 -6.19
CA TYR A 148 -3.85 2.71 -6.18
C TYR A 148 -5.15 2.62 -5.36
N GLU A 149 -5.71 3.76 -4.97
CA GLU A 149 -6.94 3.83 -4.17
C GLU A 149 -8.11 3.03 -4.77
N ASN A 150 -8.31 3.12 -6.10
CA ASN A 150 -9.34 2.36 -6.80
C ASN A 150 -9.13 0.84 -6.74
N GLN A 151 -7.89 0.40 -6.64
CA GLN A 151 -7.55 -1.02 -6.50
C GLN A 151 -7.76 -1.50 -5.08
N ILE A 152 -7.48 -0.65 -4.08
CA ILE A 152 -7.78 -0.94 -2.67
C ILE A 152 -9.29 -1.04 -2.46
N ALA A 153 -10.07 -0.17 -3.08
CA ALA A 153 -11.54 -0.22 -3.03
C ALA A 153 -12.12 -1.55 -3.55
N THR A 154 -11.40 -2.24 -4.44
CA THR A 154 -11.76 -3.57 -4.92
C THR A 154 -11.15 -4.69 -4.07
N TRP A 155 -9.93 -4.51 -3.58
CA TRP A 155 -9.18 -5.50 -2.81
C TRP A 155 -9.75 -5.71 -1.39
N LEU A 156 -10.10 -4.62 -0.71
CA LEU A 156 -10.54 -4.67 0.69
C LEU A 156 -11.83 -5.47 0.92
N PRO A 157 -12.87 -5.34 0.08
CA PRO A 157 -14.04 -6.23 0.15
C PRO A 157 -13.70 -7.71 -0.01
N ASP A 158 -12.77 -8.06 -0.91
CA ASP A 158 -12.32 -9.44 -1.11
C ASP A 158 -11.61 -10.01 0.13
N VAL A 159 -10.82 -9.18 0.81
CA VAL A 159 -10.14 -9.56 2.07
C VAL A 159 -11.16 -9.81 3.18
N LEU A 160 -12.10 -8.89 3.37
CA LEU A 160 -13.14 -9.00 4.41
C LEU A 160 -14.09 -10.17 4.15
N LYS A 161 -14.46 -10.43 2.89
CA LYS A 161 -15.29 -11.57 2.52
C LYS A 161 -14.69 -12.92 2.96
N LYS A 162 -13.36 -13.09 2.86
CA LYS A 162 -12.66 -14.29 3.36
C LYS A 162 -12.70 -14.42 4.88
N LYS A 163 -13.01 -13.34 5.57
CA LYS A 163 -13.18 -13.26 7.03
C LYS A 163 -14.67 -13.19 7.44
N HIS A 164 -15.58 -13.58 6.52
CA HIS A 164 -17.02 -13.55 6.72
C HIS A 164 -17.58 -12.16 7.08
N LEU A 165 -16.96 -11.09 6.59
CA LEU A 165 -17.41 -9.71 6.75
C LEU A 165 -17.67 -9.06 5.38
N SER A 166 -18.57 -8.07 5.34
CA SER A 166 -18.73 -7.14 4.21
C SER A 166 -18.43 -5.72 4.65
N ILE A 167 -18.33 -4.77 3.72
CA ILE A 167 -17.98 -3.37 4.04
C ILE A 167 -18.70 -2.41 3.10
N GLN A 168 -19.18 -1.30 3.66
CA GLN A 168 -19.81 -0.24 2.89
C GLN A 168 -18.78 0.63 2.14
N PRO A 169 -19.11 1.14 0.94
CA PRO A 169 -18.21 2.01 0.16
C PRO A 169 -17.68 3.22 0.94
N LYS A 170 -18.53 3.87 1.77
CA LYS A 170 -18.12 4.98 2.62
C LYS A 170 -17.07 4.55 3.65
N ALA A 171 -17.23 3.38 4.27
CA ALA A 171 -16.28 2.85 5.24
C ALA A 171 -14.92 2.50 4.58
N ILE A 172 -14.93 1.99 3.35
CA ILE A 172 -13.70 1.77 2.55
C ILE A 172 -12.96 3.11 2.38
N GLN A 173 -13.67 4.14 1.94
CA GLN A 173 -13.03 5.44 1.68
C GLN A 173 -12.49 6.07 2.96
N MET A 174 -13.21 5.98 4.08
CA MET A 174 -12.70 6.44 5.38
C MET A 174 -11.38 5.76 5.76
N LEU A 175 -11.27 4.45 5.55
CA LEU A 175 -10.03 3.71 5.80
C LEU A 175 -8.91 4.16 4.87
N VAL A 176 -9.18 4.30 3.57
CA VAL A 176 -8.18 4.72 2.58
C VAL A 176 -7.70 6.14 2.84
N ASP A 177 -8.61 7.08 3.12
CA ASP A 177 -8.25 8.48 3.38
C ASP A 177 -7.46 8.65 4.70
N PHE A 178 -7.66 7.75 5.67
CA PHE A 178 -6.95 7.79 6.96
C PHE A 178 -5.64 7.00 6.98
N LEU A 179 -5.63 5.81 6.39
CA LEU A 179 -4.46 4.90 6.40
C LEU A 179 -3.58 5.05 5.15
N GLY A 180 -4.09 5.74 4.11
CA GLY A 180 -3.46 5.82 2.80
C GLY A 180 -3.55 4.50 2.04
N THR A 181 -2.57 4.24 1.17
CA THR A 181 -2.49 3.03 0.36
C THR A 181 -1.58 1.94 0.97
N ASP A 182 -1.24 2.06 2.25
CA ASP A 182 -0.42 1.08 2.98
C ASP A 182 -1.27 -0.15 3.34
N LEU A 183 -1.09 -1.23 2.58
CA LEU A 183 -1.86 -2.46 2.75
C LEU A 183 -1.61 -3.14 4.09
N SER A 184 -0.40 -3.05 4.63
CA SER A 184 -0.06 -3.65 5.93
C SER A 184 -0.81 -2.96 7.06
N ARG A 185 -0.89 -1.62 7.03
CA ARG A 185 -1.68 -0.85 8.00
C ARG A 185 -3.17 -1.16 7.88
N ILE A 186 -3.70 -1.17 6.65
CA ILE A 186 -5.11 -1.52 6.42
C ILE A 186 -5.40 -2.94 6.91
N GLN A 187 -4.53 -3.91 6.63
CA GLN A 187 -4.69 -5.29 7.10
C GLN A 187 -4.69 -5.40 8.62
N ASN A 188 -3.84 -4.64 9.31
CA ASN A 188 -3.81 -4.62 10.76
C ASN A 188 -5.14 -4.10 11.35
N GLU A 189 -5.72 -3.04 10.78
CA GLU A 189 -7.03 -2.55 11.21
C GLU A 189 -8.16 -3.56 10.88
N VAL A 190 -8.09 -4.20 9.72
CA VAL A 190 -9.02 -5.29 9.35
C VAL A 190 -8.94 -6.45 10.35
N ASN A 191 -7.73 -6.86 10.74
CA ASN A 191 -7.55 -7.93 11.71
C ASN A 191 -8.15 -7.57 13.08
N LYS A 192 -8.02 -6.32 13.54
CA LYS A 192 -8.69 -5.84 14.76
C LYS A 192 -10.22 -5.91 14.62
N LEU A 193 -10.76 -5.45 13.49
CA LEU A 193 -12.22 -5.52 13.25
C LEU A 193 -12.73 -6.95 13.29
N VAL A 194 -12.03 -7.91 12.69
CA VAL A 194 -12.38 -9.33 12.69
C VAL A 194 -12.48 -9.92 14.11
N LEU A 195 -11.66 -9.43 15.05
CA LEU A 195 -11.70 -9.90 16.44
C LEU A 195 -12.86 -9.31 17.26
N ILE A 196 -13.40 -8.17 16.85
CA ILE A 196 -14.37 -7.39 17.63
C ILE A 196 -15.78 -7.50 17.04
N VAL A 197 -15.89 -7.57 15.71
CA VAL A 197 -17.14 -7.53 14.98
C VAL A 197 -17.65 -8.96 14.74
N PRO A 198 -18.92 -9.28 15.04
CA PRO A 198 -19.49 -10.60 14.77
C PRO A 198 -19.38 -10.99 13.28
N GLU A 199 -19.25 -12.29 13.02
CA GLU A 199 -19.29 -12.82 11.64
C GLU A 199 -20.55 -12.41 10.90
N ASN A 200 -20.46 -12.31 9.59
CA ASN A 200 -21.53 -11.91 8.67
C ASN A 200 -22.06 -10.47 8.89
N THR A 201 -21.30 -9.63 9.59
CA THR A 201 -21.65 -8.22 9.78
C THR A 201 -21.15 -7.38 8.61
N GLU A 202 -21.93 -6.36 8.24
CA GLU A 202 -21.49 -5.31 7.31
C GLU A 202 -20.76 -4.21 8.08
N VAL A 203 -19.49 -3.98 7.78
CA VAL A 203 -18.67 -2.91 8.37
C VAL A 203 -19.15 -1.57 7.84
N THR A 204 -19.78 -0.80 8.74
CA THR A 204 -20.34 0.53 8.48
C THR A 204 -19.39 1.63 8.95
N PRO A 205 -19.61 2.92 8.54
CA PRO A 205 -18.91 4.06 9.11
C PRO A 205 -18.95 4.14 10.64
N ASP A 206 -20.07 3.77 11.26
CA ASP A 206 -20.22 3.73 12.73
C ASP A 206 -19.27 2.72 13.38
N ILE A 207 -19.10 1.55 12.76
CA ILE A 207 -18.17 0.51 13.22
C ILE A 207 -16.73 1.01 13.11
N ILE A 208 -16.38 1.70 12.01
CA ILE A 208 -15.05 2.32 11.84
C ILE A 208 -14.81 3.38 12.90
N GLU A 209 -15.76 4.29 13.13
CA GLU A 209 -15.65 5.33 14.15
C GLU A 209 -15.43 4.73 15.54
N LYS A 210 -16.25 3.76 15.92
CA LYS A 210 -16.22 3.13 17.25
C LYS A 210 -14.93 2.36 17.54
N ASN A 211 -14.39 1.64 16.53
CA ASN A 211 -13.33 0.66 16.76
C ASN A 211 -11.95 1.11 16.24
N ILE A 212 -11.90 2.04 15.30
CA ILE A 212 -10.65 2.57 14.72
C ILE A 212 -10.41 4.02 15.13
N GLY A 213 -11.47 4.72 15.58
CA GLY A 213 -11.39 6.10 16.05
C GLY A 213 -11.44 7.16 14.94
N ILE A 214 -11.82 6.77 13.72
CA ILE A 214 -12.00 7.73 12.63
C ILE A 214 -13.41 8.29 12.70
N SER A 215 -13.56 9.60 12.95
CA SER A 215 -14.87 10.24 13.00
C SER A 215 -15.64 10.07 11.69
N LYS A 216 -16.88 9.65 11.75
CA LYS A 216 -17.76 9.49 10.59
C LYS A 216 -18.24 10.82 10.01
N GLU A 217 -18.19 11.91 10.80
CA GLU A 217 -18.65 13.24 10.41
C GLU A 217 -17.49 14.19 10.06
N PHE A 218 -16.37 14.06 10.81
CA PHE A 218 -15.21 14.94 10.70
C PHE A 218 -13.98 14.13 10.31
N ASN A 219 -13.84 13.86 9.02
CA ASN A 219 -12.72 13.12 8.45
C ASN A 219 -12.38 13.69 7.05
N ASN A 220 -11.25 13.28 6.48
CA ASN A 220 -10.81 13.78 5.18
C ASN A 220 -11.75 13.42 4.03
N TYR A 221 -12.50 12.28 4.12
CA TYR A 221 -13.52 11.94 3.14
C TYR A 221 -14.67 12.94 3.16
N GLU A 222 -15.21 13.29 4.34
CA GLU A 222 -16.27 14.27 4.48
C GLU A 222 -15.80 15.69 4.10
N LEU A 223 -14.51 16.02 4.36
CA LEU A 223 -13.91 17.27 3.90
C LEU A 223 -13.88 17.33 2.36
N LYS A 224 -13.44 16.27 1.71
CA LYS A 224 -13.40 16.17 0.25
C LYS A 224 -14.80 16.30 -0.38
N ASN A 225 -15.80 15.61 0.19
CA ASN A 225 -17.19 15.72 -0.25
C ASN A 225 -17.74 17.14 -0.09
N ALA A 226 -17.49 17.79 1.04
CA ALA A 226 -17.90 19.17 1.27
C ALA A 226 -17.25 20.14 0.28
N ILE A 227 -15.97 19.92 -0.06
CA ILE A 227 -15.27 20.68 -1.10
C ILE A 227 -15.90 20.42 -2.46
N ALA A 228 -16.18 19.18 -2.83
CA ALA A 228 -16.76 18.83 -4.13
C ALA A 228 -18.10 19.54 -4.41
N VAL A 229 -18.90 19.78 -3.36
CA VAL A 229 -20.17 20.52 -3.46
C VAL A 229 -20.06 22.00 -3.02
N HIS A 230 -18.85 22.45 -2.70
CA HIS A 230 -18.55 23.82 -2.22
C HIS A 230 -19.34 24.24 -0.96
N ASP A 231 -19.55 23.28 -0.04
CA ASP A 231 -20.18 23.54 1.27
C ASP A 231 -19.18 24.16 2.25
N MET A 232 -19.04 25.48 2.20
CA MET A 232 -18.09 26.23 3.03
C MET A 232 -18.38 26.13 4.53
N TYR A 233 -19.64 25.96 4.92
CA TYR A 233 -20.00 25.76 6.33
C TYR A 233 -19.43 24.44 6.85
N LYS A 234 -19.66 23.35 6.12
CA LYS A 234 -19.17 22.02 6.48
C LYS A 234 -17.63 21.97 6.43
N ILE A 235 -17.00 22.55 5.40
CA ILE A 235 -15.53 22.66 5.28
C ILE A 235 -14.96 23.33 6.52
N THR A 236 -15.51 24.48 6.92
CA THR A 236 -15.02 25.23 8.09
C THR A 236 -15.16 24.43 9.38
N ARG A 237 -16.29 23.73 9.58
CA ARG A 237 -16.52 22.88 10.75
C ARG A 237 -15.51 21.74 10.82
N ILE A 238 -15.25 21.07 9.71
CA ILE A 238 -14.32 19.95 9.66
C ILE A 238 -12.89 20.43 9.97
N LEU A 239 -12.43 21.50 9.30
CA LEU A 239 -11.08 22.03 9.51
C LEU A 239 -10.88 22.60 10.91
N LYS A 240 -11.94 23.16 11.54
CA LYS A 240 -11.91 23.56 12.95
C LYS A 240 -11.79 22.34 13.86
N TYR A 241 -12.59 21.29 13.65
CA TYR A 241 -12.47 20.04 14.40
C TYR A 241 -11.06 19.45 14.31
N PHE A 242 -10.45 19.49 13.12
CA PHE A 242 -9.05 19.03 12.93
C PHE A 242 -8.05 19.91 13.70
N ALA A 243 -8.30 21.22 13.80
CA ALA A 243 -7.45 22.12 14.58
C ALA A 243 -7.55 21.83 16.10
N ASP A 244 -8.74 21.47 16.56
CA ASP A 244 -8.99 21.12 17.96
C ASP A 244 -8.48 19.71 18.33
N ASN A 245 -8.29 18.83 17.32
CA ASN A 245 -7.84 17.43 17.47
C ASN A 245 -6.63 17.12 16.55
N PRO A 246 -5.49 17.81 16.70
CA PRO A 246 -4.37 17.73 15.75
C PRO A 246 -3.63 16.38 15.78
N LYS A 247 -3.65 15.66 16.88
CA LYS A 247 -3.01 14.33 17.00
C LYS A 247 -3.68 13.29 16.11
N ASP A 248 -5.02 13.32 16.07
CA ASP A 248 -5.82 12.38 15.28
C ASP A 248 -5.96 12.84 13.82
N ASN A 249 -5.75 14.13 13.56
CA ASN A 249 -5.89 14.75 12.25
C ASN A 249 -4.64 15.58 11.88
N PRO A 250 -3.48 14.98 11.65
CA PRO A 250 -2.27 15.71 11.29
C PRO A 250 -2.46 16.55 10.01
N LEU A 251 -1.98 17.79 10.00
CA LEU A 251 -2.11 18.70 8.86
C LEU A 251 -1.55 18.10 7.57
N VAL A 252 -0.42 17.39 7.65
CA VAL A 252 0.23 16.75 6.50
C VAL A 252 -0.70 15.74 5.82
N MET A 253 -1.50 14.99 6.58
CA MET A 253 -2.48 14.04 6.04
C MET A 253 -3.59 14.79 5.27
N THR A 254 -4.13 15.86 5.87
CA THR A 254 -5.13 16.71 5.22
C THR A 254 -4.61 17.30 3.91
N LEU A 255 -3.38 17.87 3.92
CA LEU A 255 -2.75 18.43 2.73
C LEU A 255 -2.56 17.38 1.63
N THR A 256 -2.14 16.16 2.00
CA THR A 256 -1.95 15.05 1.06
C THR A 256 -3.26 14.67 0.37
N VAL A 257 -4.35 14.54 1.13
CA VAL A 257 -5.66 14.19 0.58
C VAL A 257 -6.19 15.30 -0.32
N LEU A 258 -6.08 16.57 0.11
CA LEU A 258 -6.52 17.70 -0.70
C LEU A 258 -5.72 17.85 -1.99
N TYR A 259 -4.39 17.69 -1.90
CA TYR A 259 -3.53 17.75 -3.08
C TYR A 259 -3.90 16.65 -4.09
N GLY A 260 -4.09 15.41 -3.62
CA GLY A 260 -4.54 14.29 -4.46
C GLY A 260 -5.88 14.57 -5.14
N TYR A 261 -6.86 15.08 -4.40
CA TYR A 261 -8.17 15.42 -4.95
C TYR A 261 -8.07 16.51 -6.04
N PHE A 262 -7.36 17.61 -5.78
CA PHE A 262 -7.23 18.69 -6.75
C PHE A 262 -6.37 18.31 -7.96
N GLN A 263 -5.38 17.42 -7.81
CA GLN A 263 -4.67 16.83 -8.95
C GLN A 263 -5.61 16.00 -9.83
N GLN A 264 -6.45 15.15 -9.22
CA GLN A 264 -7.44 14.35 -9.94
C GLN A 264 -8.46 15.28 -10.65
N LEU A 265 -8.87 16.35 -9.99
CA LEU A 265 -9.80 17.35 -10.56
C LEU A 265 -9.18 18.11 -11.74
N LEU A 266 -7.89 18.48 -11.62
CA LEU A 266 -7.15 19.08 -12.74
C LEU A 266 -7.06 18.13 -13.93
N GLY A 267 -6.73 16.86 -13.64
CA GLY A 267 -6.72 15.81 -14.66
C GLY A 267 -8.08 15.61 -15.30
N PHE A 268 -9.17 15.64 -14.52
CA PHE A 268 -10.54 15.51 -15.01
C PHE A 268 -10.92 16.62 -16.01
N HIS A 269 -10.51 17.87 -15.73
CA HIS A 269 -10.69 18.98 -16.68
C HIS A 269 -9.92 18.79 -17.99
N GLY A 270 -8.81 18.07 -17.98
CA GLY A 270 -7.99 17.79 -19.16
C GLY A 270 -8.50 16.60 -20.01
N LEU A 271 -9.45 15.79 -19.51
CA LEU A 271 -9.96 14.65 -20.24
C LEU A 271 -10.93 15.06 -21.35
N THR A 272 -10.67 14.58 -22.55
CA THR A 272 -11.61 14.70 -23.69
C THR A 272 -12.74 13.67 -23.56
N ASP A 273 -12.44 12.44 -23.09
CA ASP A 273 -13.42 11.41 -22.78
C ASP A 273 -13.61 11.31 -21.26
N GLN A 274 -14.78 11.77 -20.79
CA GLN A 274 -15.19 11.74 -19.38
C GLN A 274 -16.10 10.55 -19.05
N SER A 275 -16.07 9.47 -19.87
CA SER A 275 -16.74 8.22 -19.53
C SER A 275 -16.16 7.62 -18.24
N GLU A 276 -16.99 6.95 -17.45
CA GLU A 276 -16.57 6.38 -16.16
C GLU A 276 -15.37 5.45 -16.31
N LYS A 277 -15.38 4.63 -17.35
CA LYS A 277 -14.30 3.70 -17.66
C LYS A 277 -12.96 4.43 -17.90
N ASN A 278 -12.97 5.51 -18.67
CA ASN A 278 -11.77 6.29 -18.97
C ASN A 278 -11.28 7.08 -17.75
N VAL A 279 -12.21 7.70 -17.00
CA VAL A 279 -11.88 8.44 -15.76
C VAL A 279 -11.23 7.50 -14.74
N MET A 280 -11.81 6.32 -14.49
CA MET A 280 -11.22 5.32 -13.58
C MET A 280 -9.84 4.87 -14.03
N ALA A 281 -9.67 4.60 -15.32
CA ALA A 281 -8.42 4.10 -15.86
C ALA A 281 -7.30 5.15 -15.82
N THR A 282 -7.63 6.41 -16.15
CA THR A 282 -6.66 7.51 -16.30
C THR A 282 -6.33 8.16 -14.96
N LEU A 283 -7.34 8.49 -14.16
CA LEU A 283 -7.17 9.22 -12.91
C LEU A 283 -7.02 8.31 -11.68
N LYS A 284 -7.15 7.01 -11.85
CA LYS A 284 -7.01 6.00 -10.77
C LYS A 284 -7.99 6.20 -9.62
N VAL A 285 -9.16 6.73 -9.90
CA VAL A 285 -10.23 6.94 -8.91
C VAL A 285 -11.20 5.77 -8.89
N PRO A 286 -11.78 5.43 -7.73
CA PRO A 286 -12.88 4.47 -7.65
C PRO A 286 -14.16 5.04 -8.28
N ILE A 287 -15.08 4.15 -8.68
CA ILE A 287 -16.32 4.56 -9.37
C ILE A 287 -17.13 5.59 -8.58
N PHE A 288 -17.20 5.45 -7.26
CA PHE A 288 -17.94 6.39 -6.41
C PHE A 288 -17.28 7.77 -6.29
N GLY A 289 -15.96 7.90 -6.53
CA GLY A 289 -15.25 9.18 -6.56
C GLY A 289 -15.49 10.02 -7.81
N ILE A 290 -16.03 9.41 -8.88
CA ILE A 290 -16.31 10.14 -10.14
C ILE A 290 -17.39 11.20 -9.93
N LYS A 291 -18.39 10.93 -9.11
CA LYS A 291 -19.44 11.89 -8.77
C LYS A 291 -18.86 13.16 -8.14
N ASP A 292 -17.92 13.00 -7.23
CA ASP A 292 -17.26 14.11 -6.54
C ASP A 292 -16.40 14.95 -7.51
N LEU A 293 -15.72 14.30 -8.45
CA LEU A 293 -14.96 15.00 -9.50
C LEU A 293 -15.89 15.79 -10.43
N ARG A 294 -17.01 15.20 -10.86
CA ARG A 294 -18.01 15.91 -11.69
C ARG A 294 -18.59 17.13 -10.97
N SER A 295 -18.97 16.97 -9.70
CA SER A 295 -19.47 18.07 -8.88
C SER A 295 -18.39 19.13 -8.67
N GLY A 296 -17.18 18.73 -8.29
CA GLY A 296 -16.08 19.67 -8.08
C GLY A 296 -15.70 20.44 -9.33
N ALA A 297 -15.75 19.83 -10.51
CA ALA A 297 -15.46 20.50 -11.78
C ALA A 297 -16.44 21.66 -12.10
N GLN A 298 -17.66 21.61 -11.56
CA GLN A 298 -18.63 22.69 -11.69
C GLN A 298 -18.30 23.92 -10.82
N HIS A 299 -17.70 23.68 -9.64
CA HIS A 299 -17.38 24.72 -8.66
C HIS A 299 -15.95 25.26 -8.78
N TYR A 300 -15.02 24.46 -9.30
CA TYR A 300 -13.60 24.78 -9.40
C TYR A 300 -13.11 24.70 -10.85
N PRO A 301 -13.14 25.82 -11.60
CA PRO A 301 -12.56 25.89 -12.95
C PRO A 301 -11.05 25.58 -12.92
N MET A 302 -10.48 25.10 -14.03
CA MET A 302 -9.08 24.66 -14.13
C MET A 302 -8.07 25.69 -13.57
N LYS A 303 -8.27 26.99 -13.87
CA LYS A 303 -7.40 28.08 -13.36
C LYS A 303 -7.41 28.13 -11.82
N ARG A 304 -8.59 27.97 -11.21
CA ARG A 304 -8.75 27.97 -9.75
C ARG A 304 -8.11 26.72 -9.14
N VAL A 305 -8.32 25.55 -9.75
CA VAL A 305 -7.68 24.28 -9.31
C VAL A 305 -6.16 24.43 -9.29
N SER A 306 -5.57 25.02 -10.33
CA SER A 306 -4.12 25.26 -10.41
C SER A 306 -3.62 26.20 -9.31
N ALA A 307 -4.39 27.27 -9.01
CA ALA A 307 -4.06 28.19 -7.92
C ALA A 307 -4.15 27.52 -6.54
N ILE A 308 -5.15 26.68 -6.31
CA ILE A 308 -5.29 25.90 -5.07
C ILE A 308 -4.12 24.92 -4.90
N ILE A 309 -3.71 24.21 -5.95
CA ILE A 309 -2.56 23.30 -5.91
C ILE A 309 -1.28 24.06 -5.53
N ALA A 310 -1.06 25.24 -6.09
CA ALA A 310 0.08 26.10 -5.74
C ALA A 310 0.03 26.54 -4.27
N ALA A 311 -1.13 26.97 -3.78
CA ALA A 311 -1.30 27.38 -2.40
C ALA A 311 -1.13 26.21 -1.40
N LEU A 312 -1.64 25.02 -1.72
CA LEU A 312 -1.40 23.81 -0.91
C LEU A 312 0.10 23.49 -0.77
N ARG A 313 0.87 23.66 -1.85
CA ARG A 313 2.32 23.51 -1.80
C ARG A 313 2.97 24.54 -0.86
N GLU A 314 2.53 25.79 -0.90
CA GLU A 314 3.05 26.83 0.00
C GLU A 314 2.74 26.53 1.46
N ILE A 315 1.53 26.07 1.76
CA ILE A 315 1.12 25.68 3.12
C ILE A 315 1.97 24.47 3.59
N ASP A 316 2.23 23.49 2.72
CA ASP A 316 3.10 22.36 3.05
C ASP A 316 4.54 22.82 3.35
N LEU A 317 5.10 23.73 2.58
CA LEU A 317 6.43 24.29 2.86
C LEU A 317 6.47 25.04 4.19
N LYS A 318 5.46 25.88 4.47
CA LYS A 318 5.31 26.61 5.75
C LYS A 318 5.19 25.64 6.93
N SER A 319 4.45 24.53 6.78
CA SER A 319 4.31 23.51 7.83
C SER A 319 5.63 22.84 8.21
N LYS A 320 6.60 22.85 7.29
CA LYS A 320 7.95 22.32 7.46
C LYS A 320 8.98 23.40 7.86
N GLY A 321 8.51 24.62 8.17
CA GLY A 321 9.37 25.75 8.55
C GLY A 321 10.08 26.43 7.37
N LEU A 322 9.75 26.11 6.13
CA LEU A 322 10.34 26.71 4.94
C LEU A 322 9.49 27.89 4.47
N GLY A 323 10.10 29.09 4.38
CA GLY A 323 9.42 30.32 3.94
C GLY A 323 8.47 30.95 4.97
N ALA A 324 8.45 30.44 6.21
CA ALA A 324 7.70 31.05 7.30
C ALA A 324 8.52 32.18 7.94
N THR A 325 7.96 33.38 8.02
CA THR A 325 8.60 34.54 8.64
C THR A 325 8.38 34.64 10.15
N ASN A 326 7.47 33.83 10.72
CA ASN A 326 7.12 33.78 12.14
C ASN A 326 6.67 32.38 12.54
N ASN A 327 6.51 32.15 13.88
CA ASN A 327 6.01 30.90 14.47
C ASN A 327 4.54 30.65 14.07
N LEU A 328 4.29 30.23 12.84
CA LEU A 328 2.97 29.80 12.38
C LEU A 328 2.59 28.49 13.05
N THR A 329 1.42 28.46 13.67
CA THR A 329 0.86 27.22 14.23
C THR A 329 0.10 26.44 13.15
N GLU A 330 -0.09 25.12 13.39
CA GLU A 330 -0.96 24.33 12.51
C GLU A 330 -2.38 24.89 12.40
N ALA A 331 -2.87 25.50 13.48
CA ALA A 331 -4.20 26.15 13.49
C ALA A 331 -4.25 27.35 12.53
N ASP A 332 -3.17 28.12 12.42
CA ASP A 332 -3.10 29.25 11.49
C ASP A 332 -3.03 28.77 10.04
N LEU A 333 -2.27 27.72 9.78
CA LEU A 333 -2.21 27.11 8.45
C LEU A 333 -3.59 26.52 8.02
N ARG A 334 -4.37 25.99 8.97
CA ARG A 334 -5.74 25.53 8.68
C ARG A 334 -6.71 26.69 8.41
N LYS A 335 -6.54 27.85 9.04
CA LYS A 335 -7.28 29.07 8.68
C LYS A 335 -6.93 29.53 7.26
N GLU A 336 -5.64 29.47 6.92
CA GLU A 336 -5.18 29.78 5.56
C GLU A 336 -5.83 28.86 4.49
N LEU A 337 -5.98 27.55 4.82
CA LEU A 337 -6.73 26.61 3.98
C LEU A 337 -8.19 27.01 3.80
N ILE A 338 -8.88 27.45 4.87
CA ILE A 338 -10.28 27.89 4.77
C ILE A 338 -10.38 29.12 3.85
N ILE A 339 -9.52 30.11 4.03
CA ILE A 339 -9.49 31.32 3.20
C ILE A 339 -9.25 30.94 1.73
N MET A 340 -8.24 30.11 1.47
CA MET A 340 -7.91 29.63 0.13
C MET A 340 -9.11 28.95 -0.57
N LEU A 341 -9.85 28.12 0.15
CA LEU A 341 -11.00 27.40 -0.39
C LEU A 341 -12.24 28.29 -0.56
N SER A 342 -12.34 29.39 0.21
CA SER A 342 -13.44 30.34 0.16
C SER A 342 -13.28 31.41 -0.92
N THR A 343 -12.05 31.75 -1.29
CA THR A 343 -11.79 32.80 -2.32
C THR A 343 -12.31 32.32 -3.67
N GLN A 344 -13.13 33.14 -4.35
CA GLN A 344 -13.71 32.79 -5.66
C GLN A 344 -12.72 32.97 -6.81
#